data_a5f17453d6aacbdae91834281f07c0f8
#
_entry.id   a5f17453d6aacbdae91834281f07c0f8
#
_cell.length_a   1.000
_cell.length_b   1.000
_cell.length_c   1.000
_cell.angle_alpha   90.00
_cell.angle_beta   90.00
_cell.angle_gamma   90.00
#
_symmetry.space_group_name_H-M   'P 1'
#
loop_
_entity.id
_entity.type
_entity.pdbx_description
1 polymer ?
#
loop_
_entity_poly.entity_id
_entity_poly.type
_entity_poly.pdbx_seq_one_letter_code
_entity_poly.pdbx_strand_id
1 'polypeptide(L)'
;MIYLDLEADGLNPTQIWCVVTMENGHPTVHTTPDTLSEVLRSSVSVVGHNLIGYDIPVLERLWNVSVASERIVDTLVLSRLCDPSKSGGHSLRNWGNELGLSLIHI
;
A
#
# COMPACT_ATOMS: atom_id res chain seq x y z
N MET A 1 -11.47 0.24 7.65
CA MET A 1 -10.46 -0.30 6.74
C MET A 1 -10.01 0.78 5.77
N ILE A 2 -8.74 1.00 5.68
CA ILE A 2 -8.14 1.99 4.77
C ILE A 2 -7.24 1.25 3.79
N TYR A 3 -7.42 1.51 2.49
CA TYR A 3 -6.48 1.08 1.46
C TYR A 3 -5.42 2.15 1.30
N LEU A 4 -4.15 1.74 1.15
CA LEU A 4 -3.03 2.66 1.07
C LEU A 4 -2.11 2.27 -0.08
N ASP A 5 -1.70 3.27 -0.86
CA ASP A 5 -0.71 3.14 -1.92
C ASP A 5 0.21 4.36 -1.90
N LEU A 6 1.52 4.12 -2.06
CA LEU A 6 2.54 5.14 -1.98
C LEU A 6 3.25 5.28 -3.32
N GLU A 7 3.46 6.53 -3.74
CA GLU A 7 4.24 6.86 -4.93
C GLU A 7 5.51 7.62 -4.52
N ALA A 8 6.66 7.15 -4.99
CA ALA A 8 7.97 7.69 -4.64
C ALA A 8 8.92 7.66 -5.84
N ASP A 9 10.15 8.14 -5.63
CA ASP A 9 11.13 8.30 -6.69
C ASP A 9 11.93 7.03 -7.02
N GLY A 10 11.54 5.87 -6.52
CA GLY A 10 12.17 4.60 -6.90
C GLY A 10 12.09 3.52 -5.84
N LEU A 11 12.80 2.41 -6.06
CA LEU A 11 12.81 1.26 -5.16
C LEU A 11 13.56 1.54 -3.86
N ASN A 12 14.54 2.43 -3.89
CA ASN A 12 15.24 2.92 -2.70
C ASN A 12 15.04 4.44 -2.61
N PRO A 13 13.83 4.89 -2.24
CA PRO A 13 13.43 6.26 -2.46
C PRO A 13 14.10 7.23 -1.49
N THR A 14 14.29 8.45 -1.98
CA THR A 14 14.72 9.60 -1.18
C THR A 14 13.59 10.58 -0.93
N GLN A 15 12.49 10.46 -1.69
CA GLN A 15 11.34 11.36 -1.60
C GLN A 15 10.06 10.61 -1.88
N ILE A 16 9.04 10.86 -1.05
CA ILE A 16 7.67 10.43 -1.29
C ILE A 16 6.96 11.55 -2.07
N TRP A 17 6.40 11.20 -3.23
CA TRP A 17 5.62 12.16 -4.01
C TRP A 17 4.22 12.32 -3.46
N CYS A 18 3.55 11.22 -3.18
CA CYS A 18 2.24 11.24 -2.55
C CYS A 18 1.91 9.87 -1.98
N VAL A 19 0.93 9.87 -1.09
CA VAL A 19 0.28 8.65 -0.60
C VAL A 19 -1.20 8.80 -0.86
N VAL A 20 -1.81 7.79 -1.46
CA VAL A 20 -3.25 7.75 -1.66
C VAL A 20 -3.86 6.80 -0.65
N THR A 21 -4.85 7.27 0.07
CA THR A 21 -5.67 6.42 0.93
C THR A 21 -7.10 6.39 0.41
N MET A 22 -7.78 5.26 0.62
CA MET A 22 -9.18 5.14 0.26
C MET A 22 -9.96 4.51 1.42
N GLU A 23 -11.01 5.18 1.83
CA GLU A 23 -11.93 4.72 2.86
C GLU A 23 -13.36 4.92 2.38
N ASN A 24 -14.16 3.86 2.45
CA ASN A 24 -15.57 3.89 2.01
C ASN A 24 -15.76 4.40 0.59
N GLY A 25 -14.82 4.08 -0.31
CA GLY A 25 -14.88 4.51 -1.71
C GLY A 25 -14.42 5.95 -1.95
N HIS A 26 -13.95 6.66 -0.92
CA HIS A 26 -13.49 8.06 -1.02
C HIS A 26 -11.97 8.12 -0.98
N PRO A 27 -11.31 8.42 -2.12
CA PRO A 27 -9.85 8.57 -2.15
C PRO A 27 -9.41 9.93 -1.60
N THR A 28 -8.27 9.93 -0.93
CA THR A 28 -7.60 11.15 -0.47
C THR A 28 -6.13 11.08 -0.84
N VAL A 29 -5.59 12.16 -1.38
CA VAL A 29 -4.18 12.27 -1.74
C VAL A 29 -3.46 13.05 -0.64
N HIS A 30 -2.40 12.45 -0.11
CA HIS A 30 -1.58 13.05 0.94
C HIS A 30 -0.21 13.40 0.38
N THR A 31 0.20 14.65 0.52
CA THR A 31 1.53 15.13 0.11
C THR A 31 2.41 15.48 1.30
N THR A 32 1.85 15.42 2.52
CA THR A 32 2.54 15.65 3.78
C THR A 32 2.16 14.57 4.79
N PRO A 33 3.03 14.31 5.81
CA PRO A 33 2.73 13.28 6.79
C PRO A 33 1.56 13.61 7.73
N ASP A 34 1.23 14.88 7.93
CA ASP A 34 0.25 15.31 8.93
C ASP A 34 -1.14 14.76 8.65
N THR A 35 -1.63 14.95 7.43
CA THR A 35 -2.96 14.48 7.03
C THR A 35 -3.03 12.96 6.99
N LEU A 36 -1.95 12.29 6.58
CA LEU A 36 -1.87 10.83 6.57
C LEU A 36 -1.93 10.26 7.98
N SER A 37 -1.18 10.82 8.90
CA SER A 37 -1.19 10.38 10.30
C SER A 37 -2.56 10.48 10.93
N GLU A 38 -3.29 11.56 10.63
CA GLU A 38 -4.65 11.76 11.13
C GLU A 38 -5.61 10.69 10.61
N VAL A 39 -5.56 10.40 9.32
CA VAL A 39 -6.39 9.36 8.70
C VAL A 39 -6.05 7.97 9.28
N LEU A 40 -4.77 7.66 9.45
CA LEU A 40 -4.35 6.34 9.95
C LEU A 40 -4.73 6.11 11.41
N ARG A 41 -4.88 7.15 12.22
CA ARG A 41 -5.32 7.00 13.61
C ARG A 41 -6.76 6.50 13.73
N SER A 42 -7.60 6.83 12.77
CA SER A 42 -9.03 6.51 12.83
C SER A 42 -9.36 5.11 12.32
N SER A 43 -8.38 4.40 11.74
CA SER A 43 -8.61 3.10 11.11
C SER A 43 -8.08 1.95 11.95
N VAL A 44 -8.83 0.85 11.95
CA VAL A 44 -8.41 -0.42 12.59
C VAL A 44 -7.45 -1.18 11.68
N SER A 45 -7.67 -1.17 10.37
CA SER A 45 -6.89 -1.94 9.39
C SER A 45 -6.38 -1.06 8.27
N VAL A 46 -5.13 -1.30 7.87
CA VAL A 46 -4.49 -0.68 6.70
C VAL A 46 -4.15 -1.78 5.70
N VAL A 47 -4.69 -1.67 4.50
CA VAL A 47 -4.59 -2.70 3.45
C VAL A 47 -3.81 -2.16 2.27
N GLY A 48 -2.89 -2.94 1.76
CA GLY A 48 -2.17 -2.60 0.53
C GLY A 48 -1.30 -3.75 0.06
N HIS A 49 -0.65 -3.55 -1.09
CA HIS A 49 0.19 -4.56 -1.72
C HIS A 49 1.65 -4.27 -1.46
N ASN A 50 2.36 -5.20 -0.84
CA ASN A 50 3.76 -5.07 -0.42
C ASN A 50 3.96 -3.93 0.59
N LEU A 51 3.01 -3.71 1.48
CA LEU A 51 3.13 -2.69 2.54
C LEU A 51 4.31 -2.96 3.45
N ILE A 52 4.46 -4.21 3.88
CA ILE A 52 5.50 -4.62 4.83
C ILE A 52 6.89 -4.46 4.22
N GLY A 53 7.03 -4.79 2.93
CA GLY A 53 8.32 -4.75 2.23
C GLY A 53 8.71 -3.39 1.69
N TYR A 54 7.77 -2.49 1.47
CA TYR A 54 8.07 -1.22 0.83
C TYR A 54 7.39 -0.02 1.48
N ASP A 55 6.06 0.10 1.40
CA ASP A 55 5.35 1.33 1.78
C ASP A 55 5.59 1.71 3.25
N ILE A 56 5.44 0.78 4.16
CA ILE A 56 5.58 1.06 5.59
C ILE A 56 7.01 1.44 5.97
N PRO A 57 8.06 0.69 5.55
CA PRO A 57 9.44 1.11 5.81
C PRO A 57 9.78 2.49 5.22
N VAL A 58 9.28 2.80 4.04
CA VAL A 58 9.51 4.09 3.37
C VAL A 58 8.83 5.22 4.15
N LEU A 59 7.59 5.02 4.59
CA LEU A 59 6.86 5.99 5.40
C LEU A 59 7.57 6.27 6.73
N GLU A 60 8.07 5.23 7.39
CA GLU A 60 8.82 5.39 8.64
C GLU A 60 10.09 6.19 8.44
N ARG A 61 10.84 5.89 7.38
CA ARG A 61 12.13 6.49 7.10
C ARG A 61 12.01 7.95 6.63
N LEU A 62 11.10 8.23 5.73
CA LEU A 62 11.00 9.53 5.06
C LEU A 62 10.01 10.50 5.72
N TRP A 63 8.91 9.97 6.26
CA TRP A 63 7.84 10.78 6.85
C TRP A 63 7.67 10.59 8.35
N ASN A 64 8.42 9.67 8.94
CA ASN A 64 8.32 9.33 10.36
C ASN A 64 6.89 8.92 10.75
N VAL A 65 6.20 8.24 9.84
CA VAL A 65 4.86 7.69 10.05
C VAL A 65 4.99 6.19 10.23
N SER A 66 4.43 5.65 11.31
CA SER A 66 4.47 4.22 11.59
C SER A 66 3.06 3.66 11.75
N VAL A 67 2.91 2.37 11.42
CA VAL A 67 1.66 1.63 11.58
C VAL A 67 1.98 0.35 12.34
N ALA A 68 1.24 0.08 13.39
CA ALA A 68 1.42 -1.15 14.16
C ALA A 68 1.19 -2.37 13.29
N SER A 69 2.05 -3.38 13.40
CA SER A 69 2.05 -4.54 12.52
C SER A 69 0.72 -5.31 12.54
N GLU A 70 0.05 -5.36 13.67
CA GLU A 70 -1.25 -6.02 13.80
C GLU A 70 -2.39 -5.33 13.05
N ARG A 71 -2.18 -4.10 12.59
CA ARG A 71 -3.14 -3.35 11.78
C ARG A 71 -2.92 -3.50 10.28
N ILE A 72 -1.79 -4.08 9.87
CA ILE A 72 -1.39 -4.17 8.46
C ILE A 72 -1.95 -5.45 7.84
N VAL A 73 -2.64 -5.31 6.70
CA VAL A 73 -3.05 -6.40 5.83
C VAL A 73 -2.31 -6.23 4.50
N ASP A 74 -1.33 -7.09 4.25
CA ASP A 74 -0.51 -7.02 3.05
C ASP A 74 -0.98 -8.06 2.04
N THR A 75 -1.55 -7.59 0.93
CA THR A 75 -2.11 -8.47 -0.09
C THR A 75 -1.04 -9.28 -0.84
N LEU A 76 0.21 -8.81 -0.88
CA LEU A 76 1.31 -9.62 -1.42
C LEU A 76 1.58 -10.83 -0.54
N VAL A 77 1.60 -10.66 0.78
CA VAL A 77 1.78 -11.75 1.73
C VAL A 77 0.62 -12.74 1.62
N LEU A 78 -0.62 -12.25 1.57
CA LEU A 78 -1.80 -13.09 1.39
C LEU A 78 -1.73 -13.88 0.09
N SER A 79 -1.31 -13.25 -1.01
CA SER A 79 -1.14 -13.92 -2.30
C SER A 79 -0.16 -15.08 -2.20
N ARG A 80 0.99 -14.86 -1.56
CA ARG A 80 2.01 -15.91 -1.38
C ARG A 80 1.54 -17.06 -0.49
N LEU A 81 0.75 -16.75 0.52
CA LEU A 81 0.20 -17.78 1.43
C LEU A 81 -0.91 -18.59 0.77
N CYS A 82 -1.78 -17.95 0.00
CA CYS A 82 -2.92 -18.60 -0.63
C CYS A 82 -2.53 -19.40 -1.87
N ASP A 83 -1.55 -18.95 -2.63
CA ASP A 83 -1.08 -19.60 -3.85
C ASP A 83 0.44 -19.45 -4.02
N PRO A 84 1.24 -20.21 -3.28
CA PRO A 84 2.71 -20.07 -3.32
C PRO A 84 3.32 -20.26 -4.70
N SER A 85 2.69 -21.05 -5.55
CA SER A 85 3.18 -21.40 -6.91
C SER A 85 2.48 -20.61 -8.00
N LYS A 86 1.89 -19.46 -7.68
CA LYS A 86 1.09 -18.69 -8.62
C LYS A 86 1.82 -18.43 -9.93
N SER A 87 1.18 -18.81 -11.05
CA SER A 87 1.69 -18.58 -12.39
C SER A 87 1.81 -17.07 -12.68
N GLY A 88 2.99 -16.64 -13.17
CA GLY A 88 3.25 -15.23 -13.43
C GLY A 88 3.63 -14.39 -12.21
N GLY A 89 3.64 -15.00 -11.00
CA GLY A 89 4.03 -14.31 -9.77
C GLY A 89 2.90 -13.60 -9.04
N HIS A 90 3.26 -12.90 -7.97
CA HIS A 90 2.32 -12.32 -7.01
C HIS A 90 2.13 -10.80 -7.17
N SER A 91 2.64 -10.22 -8.27
CA SER A 91 2.50 -8.78 -8.50
C SER A 91 1.04 -8.37 -8.64
N LEU A 92 0.77 -7.11 -8.31
CA LEU A 92 -0.56 -6.56 -8.50
C LEU A 92 -0.97 -6.56 -9.97
N ARG A 93 -0.01 -6.32 -10.88
CA ARG A 93 -0.23 -6.41 -12.32
C ARG A 93 -0.68 -7.80 -12.74
N ASN A 94 -0.02 -8.86 -12.25
CA ASN A 94 -0.38 -10.23 -12.61
C ASN A 94 -1.77 -10.60 -12.10
N TRP A 95 -2.11 -10.21 -10.88
CA TRP A 95 -3.45 -10.39 -10.35
C TRP A 95 -4.49 -9.63 -11.18
N GLY A 96 -4.17 -8.40 -11.58
CA GLY A 96 -5.04 -7.61 -12.45
C GLY A 96 -5.30 -8.30 -13.78
N ASN A 97 -4.26 -8.85 -14.42
CA ASN A 97 -4.39 -9.59 -15.68
C ASN A 97 -5.25 -10.84 -15.50
N GLU A 98 -5.03 -11.62 -14.44
CA GLU A 98 -5.78 -12.84 -14.16
C GLU A 98 -7.26 -12.56 -13.87
N LEU A 99 -7.54 -11.48 -13.17
CA LEU A 99 -8.91 -11.09 -12.83
C LEU A 99 -9.59 -10.27 -13.93
N GLY A 100 -8.91 -9.99 -15.04
CA GLY A 100 -9.46 -9.22 -16.13
C GLY A 100 -9.53 -7.71 -15.86
N LEU A 101 -8.76 -7.22 -14.88
CA LEU A 101 -8.72 -5.81 -14.53
C LEU A 101 -7.55 -5.12 -15.22
N SER A 102 -7.74 -3.85 -15.61
CA SER A 102 -6.65 -3.04 -16.18
C SER A 102 -5.98 -2.21 -15.08
N LEU A 103 -4.66 -2.30 -15.00
CA LEU A 103 -3.85 -1.51 -14.08
C LEU A 103 -3.14 -0.35 -14.80
N ILE A 104 -3.49 -0.07 -16.06
CA ILE A 104 -2.81 0.93 -16.88
C ILE A 104 -2.94 2.34 -16.29
N HIS A 105 -3.98 2.59 -15.54
CA HIS A 105 -4.30 3.92 -15.00
C HIS A 105 -4.04 4.04 -13.51
N ILE A 106 -3.33 3.09 -12.94
CA ILE A 106 -2.94 3.10 -11.53
C ILE A 106 -1.58 3.74 -11.37
#